data_a357bfa92c24f493b3b44ffb862bca74
#
_entry.id   a357bfa92c24f493b3b44ffb862bca74
#
_cell.length_a   1.000
_cell.length_b   1.000
_cell.length_c   1.000
_cell.angle_alpha   90.00
_cell.angle_beta   90.00
_cell.angle_gamma   90.00
#
_symmetry.space_group_name_H-M   'P 1'
#
loop_
_entity.id
_entity.type
_entity.pdbx_description
1 polymer ?
#
loop_
_entity_poly.entity_id
_entity_poly.type
_entity_poly.pdbx_seq_one_letter_code
_entity_poly.pdbx_strand_id
1 'polypeptide(L)'
;ANTRGSDCAFTFNITDQNPDLREVFTNVKFRQAMSHALDRNTINETLYYGKGDVRQATASTDTSFMKEEFENAFIEYDVDKANALLDECGYEWNSAHTVRLMPNGQEFNIILETIEEFAPMSEMACEYWNAVGVKVTLKQVERSYYLERGKNNERDMQAFTLDSVGEFNLRGAAFSRLRPGNAYDDLEFMRAYKDYWDSNGTKGEQPPADIQQLYEDCLRFGTLSNTDPEYASLGESILQRISDQCWFIGVS
;
A
#
# COMPACT_ATOMS: atom_id res chain seq x y z
N ALA A 1 12.31 18.24 -10.58
CA ALA A 1 12.02 17.57 -9.31
C ALA A 1 11.36 16.23 -9.60
N ASN A 2 11.84 15.17 -9.00
CA ASN A 2 11.19 13.88 -9.06
C ASN A 2 9.93 13.96 -8.19
N THR A 3 8.75 13.66 -8.74
CA THR A 3 7.48 13.70 -8.00
C THR A 3 6.93 12.30 -7.71
N ARG A 4 7.68 11.26 -8.08
CA ARG A 4 7.29 9.86 -7.85
C ARG A 4 7.75 9.37 -6.49
N GLY A 5 6.90 8.61 -5.84
CA GLY A 5 7.20 7.88 -4.62
C GLY A 5 7.53 6.42 -4.88
N SER A 6 7.06 5.88 -6.01
CA SER A 6 7.41 4.55 -6.53
C SER A 6 6.92 4.40 -7.96
N ASP A 7 7.68 3.73 -8.80
CA ASP A 7 7.25 3.38 -10.16
C ASP A 7 6.12 2.34 -10.13
N CYS A 8 6.13 1.44 -9.15
CA CYS A 8 5.03 0.54 -8.85
C CYS A 8 4.86 0.37 -7.35
N ALA A 9 3.67 0.57 -6.86
CA ALA A 9 3.28 0.33 -5.49
C ALA A 9 2.12 -0.68 -5.44
N PHE A 10 2.18 -1.58 -4.48
CA PHE A 10 1.11 -2.52 -4.17
C PHE A 10 0.36 -2.06 -2.94
N THR A 11 -0.97 -2.16 -2.96
CA THR A 11 -1.82 -1.88 -1.80
C THR A 11 -2.86 -2.98 -1.64
N PHE A 12 -3.21 -3.28 -0.38
CA PHE A 12 -4.29 -4.19 -0.02
C PHE A 12 -5.54 -3.41 0.35
N ASN A 13 -6.69 -3.90 -0.01
CA ASN A 13 -7.95 -3.22 0.28
C ASN A 13 -8.34 -3.39 1.76
N ILE A 14 -8.04 -2.38 2.57
CA ILE A 14 -8.34 -2.35 4.01
C ILE A 14 -9.85 -2.39 4.31
N THR A 15 -10.66 -2.00 3.34
CA THR A 15 -12.13 -2.03 3.43
C THR A 15 -12.76 -3.04 2.49
N ASP A 16 -12.06 -4.17 2.26
CA ASP A 16 -12.53 -5.23 1.39
C ASP A 16 -13.95 -5.67 1.76
N GLN A 17 -14.75 -5.99 0.74
CA GLN A 17 -16.11 -6.49 0.92
C GLN A 17 -16.14 -7.93 1.46
N ASN A 18 -15.08 -8.71 1.20
CA ASN A 18 -14.88 -10.02 1.80
C ASN A 18 -14.33 -9.84 3.23
N PRO A 19 -15.09 -10.17 4.28
CA PRO A 19 -14.66 -9.95 5.67
C PRO A 19 -13.41 -10.75 6.05
N ASP A 20 -13.18 -11.92 5.46
CA ASP A 20 -12.01 -12.75 5.73
C ASP A 20 -10.73 -12.13 5.17
N LEU A 21 -10.77 -11.62 3.94
CA LEU A 21 -9.65 -10.88 3.35
C LEU A 21 -9.42 -9.55 4.08
N ARG A 22 -10.51 -8.87 4.45
CA ARG A 22 -10.43 -7.62 5.21
C ARG A 22 -9.74 -7.80 6.56
N GLU A 23 -10.02 -8.88 7.29
CA GLU A 23 -9.34 -9.21 8.54
C GLU A 23 -7.82 -9.36 8.31
N VAL A 24 -7.42 -10.08 7.27
CA VAL A 24 -6.02 -10.24 6.88
C VAL A 24 -5.39 -8.90 6.50
N PHE A 25 -6.04 -8.13 5.63
CA PHE A 25 -5.48 -6.90 5.08
C PHE A 25 -5.35 -5.77 6.11
N THR A 26 -6.18 -5.75 7.15
CA THR A 26 -6.06 -4.80 8.26
C THR A 26 -4.92 -5.12 9.22
N ASN A 27 -4.38 -6.34 9.20
CA ASN A 27 -3.25 -6.74 10.04
C ASN A 27 -1.93 -6.16 9.49
N VAL A 28 -1.31 -5.27 10.25
CA VAL A 28 -0.05 -4.61 9.85
C VAL A 28 1.09 -5.62 9.69
N LYS A 29 1.17 -6.66 10.53
CA LYS A 29 2.22 -7.70 10.42
C LYS A 29 2.12 -8.47 9.12
N PHE A 30 0.90 -8.74 8.64
CA PHE A 30 0.69 -9.32 7.32
C PHE A 30 1.30 -8.45 6.22
N ARG A 31 1.00 -7.15 6.21
CA ARG A 31 1.54 -6.23 5.19
C ARG A 31 3.06 -6.11 5.28
N GLN A 32 3.62 -6.06 6.49
CA GLN A 32 5.08 -6.08 6.70
C GLN A 32 5.72 -7.38 6.18
N ALA A 33 5.11 -8.53 6.44
CA ALA A 33 5.55 -9.83 5.90
C ALA A 33 5.57 -9.83 4.37
N MET A 34 4.51 -9.32 3.75
CA MET A 34 4.42 -9.22 2.29
C MET A 34 5.49 -8.28 1.71
N SER A 35 5.88 -7.24 2.45
CA SER A 35 6.97 -6.35 2.05
C SER A 35 8.34 -7.02 2.16
N HIS A 36 8.62 -7.73 3.27
CA HIS A 36 9.89 -8.46 3.45
C HIS A 36 10.04 -9.66 2.50
N ALA A 37 8.95 -10.20 1.98
CA ALA A 37 8.99 -11.30 1.01
C ALA A 37 9.49 -10.88 -0.38
N LEU A 38 9.55 -9.58 -0.71
CA LEU A 38 9.94 -9.10 -2.04
C LEU A 38 11.44 -8.90 -2.18
N ASP A 39 12.07 -9.59 -3.12
CA ASP A 39 13.44 -9.29 -3.56
C ASP A 39 13.44 -8.14 -4.57
N ARG A 40 13.48 -6.93 -4.03
CA ARG A 40 13.50 -5.69 -4.82
C ARG A 40 14.75 -5.54 -5.66
N ASN A 41 15.89 -6.09 -5.20
CA ASN A 41 17.13 -6.04 -5.97
C ASN A 41 17.02 -6.88 -7.23
N THR A 42 16.51 -8.11 -7.12
CA THR A 42 16.28 -8.97 -8.29
C THR A 42 15.25 -8.35 -9.25
N ILE A 43 14.17 -7.74 -8.73
CA ILE A 43 13.19 -7.01 -9.55
C ILE A 43 13.88 -5.84 -10.28
N ASN A 44 14.68 -5.04 -9.56
CA ASN A 44 15.42 -3.90 -10.13
C ASN A 44 16.39 -4.35 -11.23
N GLU A 45 17.19 -5.38 -10.99
CA GLU A 45 18.11 -5.92 -12.01
C GLU A 45 17.37 -6.41 -13.26
N THR A 46 16.23 -7.10 -13.06
CA THR A 46 15.49 -7.74 -14.14
C THR A 46 14.72 -6.73 -15.00
N LEU A 47 14.04 -5.78 -14.38
CA LEU A 47 13.11 -4.87 -15.07
C LEU A 47 13.72 -3.47 -15.33
N TYR A 48 14.63 -3.03 -14.47
CA TYR A 48 15.25 -1.71 -14.55
C TYR A 48 16.75 -1.74 -14.88
N TYR A 49 17.32 -2.95 -15.14
CA TYR A 49 18.75 -3.11 -15.43
C TYR A 49 19.66 -2.54 -14.33
N GLY A 50 19.22 -2.66 -13.07
CA GLY A 50 19.93 -2.13 -11.91
C GLY A 50 19.94 -0.61 -11.79
N LYS A 51 19.09 0.12 -12.52
CA LYS A 51 19.08 1.59 -12.57
C LYS A 51 17.98 2.24 -11.73
N GLY A 52 17.08 1.45 -11.17
CA GLY A 52 16.06 1.93 -10.24
C GLY A 52 16.65 2.12 -8.83
N ASP A 53 16.06 3.01 -8.07
CA ASP A 53 16.37 3.19 -6.65
C ASP A 53 15.45 2.29 -5.83
N VAL A 54 16.01 1.23 -5.23
CA VAL A 54 15.24 0.32 -4.37
C VAL A 54 14.76 1.06 -3.13
N ARG A 55 13.46 1.20 -2.97
CA ARG A 55 12.86 1.95 -1.86
C ARG A 55 11.40 1.57 -1.59
N GLN A 56 10.93 1.95 -0.40
CA GLN A 56 9.50 1.88 -0.10
C GLN A 56 8.72 3.00 -0.81
N ALA A 57 7.47 2.72 -1.15
CA ALA A 57 6.57 3.70 -1.70
C ALA A 57 6.15 4.71 -0.63
N THR A 58 6.60 5.94 -0.77
CA THR A 58 6.36 7.04 0.16
C THR A 58 6.47 8.38 -0.56
N ALA A 59 6.66 9.49 0.16
CA ALA A 59 6.88 10.80 -0.44
C ALA A 59 8.16 10.84 -1.30
N SER A 60 8.25 11.83 -2.18
CA SER A 60 9.47 12.08 -2.96
C SER A 60 10.65 12.46 -2.05
N THR A 61 11.85 12.02 -2.40
CA THR A 61 13.09 12.23 -1.64
C THR A 61 13.48 13.70 -1.45
N ASP A 62 12.98 14.60 -2.30
CA ASP A 62 13.22 16.05 -2.20
C ASP A 62 12.21 16.78 -1.30
N THR A 63 11.33 16.04 -0.62
CA THR A 63 10.37 16.61 0.35
C THR A 63 11.12 16.99 1.64
N SER A 64 10.95 18.23 2.13
CA SER A 64 11.74 18.83 3.21
C SER A 64 11.61 18.11 4.57
N PHE A 65 10.55 17.36 4.78
CA PHE A 65 10.29 16.54 5.98
C PHE A 65 10.39 15.03 5.71
N MET A 66 10.97 14.65 4.56
CA MET A 66 11.27 13.26 4.24
C MET A 66 12.45 12.77 5.09
N LYS A 67 12.38 11.52 5.52
CA LYS A 67 13.46 10.83 6.21
C LYS A 67 13.82 9.52 5.51
N GLU A 68 15.10 9.18 5.56
CA GLU A 68 15.62 7.93 5.00
C GLU A 68 14.92 6.69 5.60
N GLU A 69 14.54 6.75 6.88
CA GLU A 69 13.81 5.66 7.54
C GLU A 69 12.45 5.34 6.90
N PHE A 70 11.80 6.31 6.26
CA PHE A 70 10.52 6.08 5.58
C PHE A 70 10.68 5.32 4.27
N GLU A 71 11.73 5.62 3.52
CA GLU A 71 12.00 4.91 2.26
C GLU A 71 12.66 3.55 2.46
N ASN A 72 13.27 3.33 3.63
CA ASN A 72 13.89 2.05 4.00
C ASN A 72 12.99 1.17 4.88
N ALA A 73 11.77 1.61 5.19
CA ALA A 73 10.87 0.85 6.05
C ALA A 73 10.45 -0.47 5.39
N PHE A 74 10.76 -1.61 6.04
CA PHE A 74 10.36 -2.96 5.63
C PHE A 74 10.79 -3.36 4.21
N ILE A 75 11.86 -2.76 3.64
CA ILE A 75 12.34 -3.09 2.27
C ILE A 75 13.31 -4.26 2.23
N GLU A 76 13.87 -4.65 3.37
CA GLU A 76 14.80 -5.77 3.45
C GLU A 76 14.15 -7.06 2.93
N TYR A 77 14.80 -7.72 1.98
CA TYR A 77 14.40 -9.05 1.53
C TYR A 77 14.82 -10.08 2.57
N ASP A 78 13.86 -10.59 3.32
CA ASP A 78 14.07 -11.54 4.40
C ASP A 78 12.89 -12.53 4.47
N VAL A 79 13.07 -13.68 3.81
CA VAL A 79 12.06 -14.74 3.74
C VAL A 79 11.78 -15.35 5.11
N ASP A 80 12.80 -15.48 5.96
CA ASP A 80 12.63 -16.04 7.31
C ASP A 80 11.81 -15.09 8.18
N LYS A 81 12.08 -13.80 8.11
CA LYS A 81 11.31 -12.76 8.80
C LYS A 81 9.86 -12.68 8.27
N ALA A 82 9.67 -12.76 6.96
CA ALA A 82 8.34 -12.80 6.36
C ALA A 82 7.55 -13.99 6.88
N ASN A 83 8.12 -15.19 6.89
CA ASN A 83 7.50 -16.38 7.44
C ASN A 83 7.19 -16.24 8.93
N ALA A 84 8.15 -15.74 9.73
CA ALA A 84 7.94 -15.53 11.18
C ALA A 84 6.75 -14.58 11.45
N LEU A 85 6.64 -13.48 10.70
CA LEU A 85 5.50 -12.55 10.83
C LEU A 85 4.17 -13.21 10.44
N LEU A 86 4.14 -14.05 9.39
CA LEU A 86 2.94 -14.79 8.99
C LEU A 86 2.56 -15.83 10.04
N ASP A 87 3.55 -16.50 10.67
CA ASP A 87 3.34 -17.44 11.77
C ASP A 87 2.79 -16.71 13.02
N GLU A 88 3.31 -15.52 13.34
CA GLU A 88 2.78 -14.67 14.41
C GLU A 88 1.34 -14.20 14.16
N CYS A 89 0.92 -14.07 12.90
CA CYS A 89 -0.47 -13.82 12.53
C CYS A 89 -1.36 -15.05 12.69
N GLY A 90 -0.79 -16.24 12.94
CA GLY A 90 -1.52 -17.51 13.03
C GLY A 90 -1.90 -18.11 11.68
N TYR A 91 -1.24 -17.70 10.59
CA TYR A 91 -1.49 -18.25 9.25
C TYR A 91 -0.69 -19.53 9.03
N GLU A 92 -1.23 -20.65 9.48
CA GLU A 92 -0.60 -21.95 9.37
C GLU A 92 -0.56 -22.45 7.91
N TRP A 93 0.43 -23.30 7.60
CA TRP A 93 0.48 -23.99 6.32
C TRP A 93 -0.62 -25.07 6.22
N ASN A 94 -1.15 -25.27 5.01
CA ASN A 94 -2.01 -26.41 4.75
C ASN A 94 -1.24 -27.74 4.91
N SER A 95 -1.95 -28.85 4.93
CA SER A 95 -1.33 -30.19 5.14
C SER A 95 -0.28 -30.59 4.08
N ALA A 96 -0.37 -30.03 2.88
CA ALA A 96 0.58 -30.24 1.79
C ALA A 96 1.78 -29.27 1.85
N HIS A 97 1.79 -28.33 2.78
CA HIS A 97 2.81 -27.28 2.91
C HIS A 97 3.01 -26.45 1.63
N THR A 98 1.93 -26.13 0.93
CA THR A 98 1.96 -25.40 -0.33
C THR A 98 1.35 -24.02 -0.25
N VAL A 99 0.32 -23.82 0.60
CA VAL A 99 -0.39 -22.56 0.81
C VAL A 99 -0.73 -22.41 2.29
N ARG A 100 -0.68 -21.20 2.79
CA ARG A 100 -1.11 -20.89 4.17
C ARG A 100 -2.63 -20.76 4.24
N LEU A 101 -3.16 -20.89 5.44
CA LEU A 101 -4.58 -20.78 5.75
C LEU A 101 -4.88 -19.42 6.37
N MET A 102 -5.98 -18.80 5.95
CA MET A 102 -6.57 -17.63 6.60
C MET A 102 -7.20 -18.00 7.95
N PRO A 103 -7.58 -17.04 8.80
CA PRO A 103 -8.22 -17.33 10.10
C PRO A 103 -9.48 -18.20 10.02
N ASN A 104 -10.21 -18.14 8.90
CA ASN A 104 -11.39 -18.98 8.64
C ASN A 104 -11.05 -20.43 8.24
N GLY A 105 -9.75 -20.79 8.15
CA GLY A 105 -9.28 -22.11 7.75
C GLY A 105 -9.24 -22.37 6.24
N GLN A 106 -9.60 -21.39 5.40
CA GLN A 106 -9.48 -21.50 3.96
C GLN A 106 -8.08 -21.11 3.49
N GLU A 107 -7.63 -21.69 2.38
CA GLU A 107 -6.36 -21.30 1.74
C GLU A 107 -6.40 -19.86 1.25
N PHE A 108 -5.27 -19.16 1.37
CA PHE A 108 -5.13 -17.85 0.76
C PHE A 108 -5.43 -17.90 -0.75
N ASN A 109 -6.21 -16.94 -1.22
CA ASN A 109 -6.46 -16.72 -2.64
C ASN A 109 -6.78 -15.24 -2.87
N ILE A 110 -5.74 -14.42 -2.99
CA ILE A 110 -5.83 -12.98 -3.21
C ILE A 110 -5.71 -12.70 -4.70
N ILE A 111 -6.56 -11.83 -5.23
CA ILE A 111 -6.47 -11.38 -6.62
C ILE A 111 -5.76 -10.02 -6.65
N LEU A 112 -4.58 -10.00 -7.27
CA LEU A 112 -3.86 -8.76 -7.58
C LEU A 112 -4.33 -8.25 -8.94
N GLU A 113 -5.07 -7.15 -8.95
CA GLU A 113 -5.46 -6.49 -10.19
C GLU A 113 -4.48 -5.40 -10.60
N THR A 114 -4.15 -5.36 -11.90
CA THR A 114 -3.29 -4.35 -12.48
C THR A 114 -3.59 -4.14 -13.96
N ILE A 115 -2.96 -3.15 -14.56
CA ILE A 115 -2.95 -2.89 -16.00
C ILE A 115 -1.64 -3.38 -16.63
N GLU A 116 -1.59 -3.44 -17.96
CA GLU A 116 -0.45 -3.97 -18.73
C GLU A 116 0.90 -3.38 -18.29
N GLU A 117 0.94 -2.08 -18.00
CA GLU A 117 2.16 -1.36 -17.64
C GLU A 117 2.88 -1.93 -16.39
N PHE A 118 2.12 -2.42 -15.41
CA PHE A 118 2.67 -2.93 -14.14
C PHE A 118 2.61 -4.47 -14.04
N ALA A 119 2.17 -5.16 -15.10
CA ALA A 119 2.05 -6.61 -15.09
C ALA A 119 3.40 -7.32 -14.84
N PRO A 120 4.52 -6.94 -15.47
CA PRO A 120 5.80 -7.64 -15.24
C PRO A 120 6.29 -7.60 -13.78
N MET A 121 6.16 -6.45 -13.11
CA MET A 121 6.48 -6.35 -11.68
C MET A 121 5.53 -7.16 -10.81
N SER A 122 4.24 -7.14 -11.16
CA SER A 122 3.21 -7.87 -10.45
C SER A 122 3.38 -9.38 -10.57
N GLU A 123 3.81 -9.89 -11.72
CA GLU A 123 4.15 -11.31 -11.92
C GLU A 123 5.27 -11.75 -10.98
N MET A 124 6.38 -11.02 -10.94
CA MET A 124 7.50 -11.32 -10.04
C MET A 124 7.06 -11.23 -8.57
N ALA A 125 6.30 -10.22 -8.19
CA ALA A 125 5.79 -10.08 -6.83
C ALA A 125 4.89 -11.27 -6.42
N CYS A 126 4.00 -11.73 -7.30
CA CYS A 126 3.19 -12.93 -7.05
C CYS A 126 4.04 -14.16 -6.79
N GLU A 127 5.14 -14.36 -7.53
CA GLU A 127 6.05 -15.50 -7.30
C GLU A 127 6.65 -15.46 -5.89
N TYR A 128 7.13 -14.29 -5.44
CA TYR A 128 7.69 -14.14 -4.08
C TYR A 128 6.64 -14.38 -2.99
N TRP A 129 5.43 -13.87 -3.13
CA TRP A 129 4.36 -14.08 -2.15
C TRP A 129 3.88 -15.52 -2.12
N ASN A 130 3.77 -16.17 -3.28
CA ASN A 130 3.44 -17.58 -3.37
C ASN A 130 4.51 -18.45 -2.69
N ALA A 131 5.78 -18.07 -2.76
CA ALA A 131 6.88 -18.78 -2.11
C ALA A 131 6.80 -18.79 -0.57
N VAL A 132 6.18 -17.77 0.04
CA VAL A 132 5.90 -17.73 1.49
C VAL A 132 4.51 -18.23 1.86
N GLY A 133 3.82 -18.89 0.91
CA GLY A 133 2.52 -19.54 1.12
C GLY A 133 1.31 -18.62 1.04
N VAL A 134 1.48 -17.35 0.74
CA VAL A 134 0.36 -16.43 0.50
C VAL A 134 0.03 -16.45 -0.99
N LYS A 135 -0.98 -17.24 -1.37
CA LYS A 135 -1.37 -17.36 -2.78
C LYS A 135 -1.96 -16.05 -3.30
N VAL A 136 -1.22 -15.42 -4.22
CA VAL A 136 -1.63 -14.24 -4.96
C VAL A 136 -1.68 -14.58 -6.45
N THR A 137 -2.80 -14.26 -7.09
CA THR A 137 -3.02 -14.51 -8.52
C THR A 137 -3.14 -13.17 -9.24
N LEU A 138 -2.29 -12.97 -10.26
CA LEU A 138 -2.35 -11.78 -11.10
C LEU A 138 -3.57 -11.81 -12.02
N LYS A 139 -4.27 -10.69 -12.07
CA LYS A 139 -5.35 -10.43 -13.03
C LYS A 139 -5.08 -9.10 -13.74
N GLN A 140 -4.53 -9.17 -14.94
CA GLN A 140 -4.38 -8.01 -15.79
C GLN A 140 -5.74 -7.64 -16.40
N VAL A 141 -6.08 -6.36 -16.32
CA VAL A 141 -7.35 -5.82 -16.85
C VAL A 141 -7.11 -4.53 -17.62
N GLU A 142 -8.11 -4.13 -18.40
CA GLU A 142 -8.09 -2.85 -19.11
C GLU A 142 -8.26 -1.68 -18.11
N ARG A 143 -7.61 -0.53 -18.39
CA ARG A 143 -7.49 0.60 -17.45
C ARG A 143 -8.83 1.17 -16.99
N SER A 144 -9.80 1.32 -17.88
CA SER A 144 -11.10 1.88 -17.51
C SER A 144 -11.86 0.94 -16.56
N TYR A 145 -11.82 -0.35 -16.84
CA TYR A 145 -12.38 -1.38 -15.98
C TYR A 145 -11.67 -1.48 -14.63
N TYR A 146 -10.33 -1.35 -14.63
CA TYR A 146 -9.52 -1.28 -13.42
C TYR A 146 -9.98 -0.14 -12.51
N LEU A 147 -10.15 1.07 -13.04
CA LEU A 147 -10.60 2.24 -12.27
C LEU A 147 -12.03 2.08 -11.76
N GLU A 148 -12.93 1.52 -12.58
CA GLU A 148 -14.32 1.26 -12.20
C GLU A 148 -14.41 0.31 -11.00
N ARG A 149 -13.63 -0.77 -11.00
CA ARG A 149 -13.59 -1.72 -9.89
C ARG A 149 -13.08 -1.08 -8.59
N GLY A 150 -12.09 -0.18 -8.68
CA GLY A 150 -11.63 0.60 -7.51
C GLY A 150 -12.73 1.48 -6.93
N LYS A 151 -13.50 2.17 -7.79
CA LYS A 151 -14.65 2.99 -7.38
C LYS A 151 -15.72 2.18 -6.68
N ASN A 152 -15.92 0.93 -7.09
CA ASN A 152 -16.93 0.04 -6.57
C ASN A 152 -16.47 -0.80 -5.36
N ASN A 153 -15.24 -0.60 -4.88
CA ASN A 153 -14.65 -1.39 -3.80
C ASN A 153 -14.58 -2.90 -4.10
N GLU A 154 -14.26 -3.27 -5.35
CA GLU A 154 -14.34 -4.66 -5.83
C GLU A 154 -12.97 -5.33 -5.99
N ARG A 155 -11.87 -4.66 -5.65
CA ARG A 155 -10.51 -5.21 -5.75
C ARG A 155 -10.03 -5.68 -4.38
N ASP A 156 -9.38 -6.84 -4.34
CA ASP A 156 -8.71 -7.33 -3.13
C ASP A 156 -7.37 -6.58 -2.93
N MET A 157 -6.58 -6.57 -4.00
CA MET A 157 -5.24 -5.99 -4.04
C MET A 157 -5.00 -5.34 -5.39
N GLN A 158 -4.18 -4.31 -5.42
CA GLN A 158 -3.87 -3.58 -6.65
C GLN A 158 -2.41 -3.18 -6.77
N ALA A 159 -1.97 -2.97 -8.02
CA ALA A 159 -0.68 -2.42 -8.37
C ALA A 159 -0.84 -1.23 -9.32
N PHE A 160 -0.20 -0.12 -8.97
CA PHE A 160 -0.17 1.08 -9.80
C PHE A 160 1.02 1.98 -9.43
N THR A 161 1.33 2.99 -10.25
CA THR A 161 2.36 3.97 -9.89
C THR A 161 1.91 4.86 -8.72
N LEU A 162 2.84 5.17 -7.83
CA LEU A 162 2.66 6.20 -6.82
C LEU A 162 3.39 7.47 -7.28
N ASP A 163 2.69 8.35 -7.95
CA ASP A 163 3.19 9.63 -8.42
C ASP A 163 2.58 10.83 -7.67
N SER A 164 2.97 12.04 -8.03
CA SER A 164 2.41 13.28 -7.46
C SER A 164 2.53 13.37 -5.94
N VAL A 165 3.60 12.85 -5.37
CA VAL A 165 3.92 12.85 -3.94
C VAL A 165 5.12 13.72 -3.57
N GLY A 166 5.48 14.67 -4.42
CA GLY A 166 6.41 15.75 -4.08
C GLY A 166 5.75 16.76 -3.12
N GLU A 167 6.56 17.52 -2.38
CA GLU A 167 6.10 18.42 -1.30
C GLU A 167 5.00 19.38 -1.72
N PHE A 168 5.10 19.96 -2.92
CA PHE A 168 4.06 20.84 -3.44
C PHE A 168 2.70 20.14 -3.56
N ASN A 169 2.69 18.90 -4.07
CA ASN A 169 1.47 18.13 -4.22
C ASN A 169 0.93 17.62 -2.88
N LEU A 170 1.83 17.22 -1.97
CA LEU A 170 1.44 16.80 -0.62
C LEU A 170 0.71 17.93 0.11
N ARG A 171 1.23 19.15 0.04
CA ARG A 171 0.57 20.31 0.62
C ARG A 171 -0.70 20.68 -0.15
N GLY A 172 -0.59 20.92 -1.45
CA GLY A 172 -1.69 21.47 -2.27
C GLY A 172 -2.89 20.54 -2.38
N ALA A 173 -2.70 19.25 -2.21
CA ALA A 173 -3.74 18.22 -2.27
C ALA A 173 -3.90 17.43 -0.95
N ALA A 174 -3.41 17.96 0.18
CA ALA A 174 -3.56 17.36 1.51
C ALA A 174 -3.22 15.86 1.54
N PHE A 175 -2.02 15.50 1.06
CA PHE A 175 -1.56 14.11 0.95
C PHE A 175 -2.45 13.19 0.11
N SER A 176 -3.17 13.73 -0.85
CA SER A 176 -4.26 13.02 -1.57
C SER A 176 -3.92 11.62 -2.09
N ARG A 177 -2.65 11.33 -2.42
CA ARG A 177 -2.18 10.02 -2.88
C ARG A 177 -1.82 9.06 -1.76
N LEU A 178 -1.40 9.57 -0.61
CA LEU A 178 -0.88 8.79 0.51
C LEU A 178 -1.88 8.65 1.66
N ARG A 179 -2.83 9.59 1.79
CA ARG A 179 -3.76 9.61 2.91
C ARG A 179 -4.80 8.49 2.83
N PRO A 180 -5.40 8.10 3.96
CA PRO A 180 -6.64 7.35 3.96
C PRO A 180 -7.70 8.06 3.10
N GLY A 181 -8.47 7.28 2.30
CA GLY A 181 -9.41 7.84 1.34
C GLY A 181 -8.69 8.59 0.22
N ASN A 182 -7.76 7.91 -0.45
CA ASN A 182 -7.04 8.42 -1.61
C ASN A 182 -7.99 9.13 -2.58
N ALA A 183 -7.57 10.29 -3.10
CA ALA A 183 -8.38 11.07 -4.04
C ALA A 183 -8.51 10.45 -5.43
N TYR A 184 -7.70 9.43 -5.72
CA TYR A 184 -7.61 8.75 -7.02
C TYR A 184 -8.00 7.29 -6.89
N ASP A 185 -8.74 6.78 -7.87
CA ASP A 185 -9.27 5.41 -7.85
C ASP A 185 -8.25 4.34 -8.27
N ASP A 186 -7.03 4.74 -8.63
CA ASP A 186 -5.98 3.83 -9.11
C ASP A 186 -5.29 3.03 -7.98
N LEU A 187 -5.02 3.67 -6.84
CA LEU A 187 -4.48 3.03 -5.63
C LEU A 187 -5.43 3.18 -4.43
N GLU A 188 -6.74 3.23 -4.68
CA GLU A 188 -7.71 3.31 -3.58
C GLU A 188 -7.74 2.00 -2.78
N PHE A 189 -7.46 2.10 -1.50
CA PHE A 189 -7.33 0.95 -0.59
C PHE A 189 -8.21 1.06 0.67
N MET A 190 -9.01 2.12 0.77
CA MET A 190 -9.93 2.40 1.89
C MET A 190 -11.27 2.96 1.38
N ARG A 191 -11.79 2.38 0.32
CA ARG A 191 -12.96 2.92 -0.39
C ARG A 191 -14.17 3.15 0.50
N ALA A 192 -14.47 2.24 1.41
CA ALA A 192 -15.62 2.40 2.29
C ALA A 192 -15.48 3.60 3.23
N TYR A 193 -14.26 3.91 3.71
CA TYR A 193 -14.00 5.11 4.49
C TYR A 193 -14.05 6.38 3.63
N LYS A 194 -13.53 6.31 2.40
CA LYS A 194 -13.63 7.41 1.44
C LYS A 194 -15.09 7.77 1.18
N ASP A 195 -15.95 6.80 0.92
CA ASP A 195 -17.39 7.02 0.71
C ASP A 195 -18.08 7.64 1.94
N TYR A 196 -17.63 7.30 3.15
CA TYR A 196 -18.10 7.93 4.38
C TYR A 196 -17.77 9.42 4.42
N TRP A 197 -16.51 9.79 4.17
CA TRP A 197 -16.10 11.19 4.16
C TRP A 197 -16.75 11.98 3.02
N ASP A 198 -16.76 11.46 1.81
CA ASP A 198 -17.32 12.14 0.63
C ASP A 198 -18.84 12.36 0.74
N SER A 199 -19.53 11.51 1.49
CA SER A 199 -20.99 11.58 1.70
C SER A 199 -21.41 12.25 3.01
N ASN A 200 -20.48 12.77 3.82
CA ASN A 200 -20.73 13.26 5.17
C ASN A 200 -21.43 12.22 6.06
N GLY A 201 -20.99 10.98 6.01
CA GLY A 201 -21.47 9.89 6.85
C GLY A 201 -22.76 9.22 6.39
N THR A 202 -23.29 9.53 5.20
CA THR A 202 -24.54 8.93 4.69
C THR A 202 -24.31 7.64 3.90
N LYS A 203 -23.07 7.37 3.47
CA LYS A 203 -22.66 6.15 2.75
C LYS A 203 -21.31 5.66 3.30
N GLY A 204 -20.93 4.45 2.90
CA GLY A 204 -19.68 3.87 3.31
C GLY A 204 -19.68 3.46 4.79
N GLU A 205 -18.50 3.44 5.39
CA GLU A 205 -18.30 3.01 6.75
C GLU A 205 -17.49 4.06 7.53
N GLN A 206 -17.87 4.28 8.79
CA GLN A 206 -17.12 5.16 9.67
C GLN A 206 -15.73 4.56 9.93
N PRO A 207 -14.65 5.30 9.67
CA PRO A 207 -13.30 4.82 9.93
C PRO A 207 -13.02 4.70 11.43
N PRO A 208 -12.05 3.85 11.84
CA PRO A 208 -11.49 3.86 13.18
C PRO A 208 -10.92 5.24 13.55
N ALA A 209 -10.87 5.55 14.85
CA ALA A 209 -10.50 6.89 15.33
C ALA A 209 -9.08 7.33 14.92
N ASP A 210 -8.12 6.41 14.88
CA ASP A 210 -6.75 6.67 14.45
C ASP A 210 -6.65 7.00 12.96
N ILE A 211 -7.41 6.30 12.11
CA ILE A 211 -7.51 6.60 10.67
C ILE A 211 -8.24 7.92 10.45
N GLN A 212 -9.31 8.18 11.19
CA GLN A 212 -10.02 9.47 11.14
C GLN A 212 -9.07 10.63 11.50
N GLN A 213 -8.30 10.49 12.58
CA GLN A 213 -7.34 11.52 13.00
C GLN A 213 -6.25 11.75 11.95
N LEU A 214 -5.73 10.68 11.34
CA LEU A 214 -4.73 10.81 10.27
C LEU A 214 -5.30 11.55 9.05
N TYR A 215 -6.54 11.24 8.66
CA TYR A 215 -7.23 11.94 7.59
C TYR A 215 -7.39 13.45 7.89
N GLU A 216 -7.82 13.80 9.10
CA GLU A 216 -7.96 15.21 9.54
C GLU A 216 -6.62 15.93 9.58
N ASP A 217 -5.55 15.27 10.03
CA ASP A 217 -4.19 15.83 10.02
C ASP A 217 -3.68 16.10 8.60
N CYS A 218 -3.99 15.21 7.65
CA CYS A 218 -3.69 15.45 6.23
C CYS A 218 -4.43 16.67 5.69
N LEU A 219 -5.72 16.83 6.01
CA LEU A 219 -6.50 18.00 5.61
C LEU A 219 -5.93 19.28 6.24
N ARG A 220 -5.60 19.24 7.54
CA ARG A 220 -4.96 20.36 8.24
C ARG A 220 -3.63 20.74 7.59
N PHE A 221 -2.78 19.76 7.29
CA PHE A 221 -1.51 20.00 6.61
C PHE A 221 -1.71 20.77 5.29
N GLY A 222 -2.74 20.45 4.53
CA GLY A 222 -3.11 21.15 3.30
C GLY A 222 -3.42 22.64 3.47
N THR A 223 -3.74 23.08 4.68
CA THR A 223 -4.02 24.49 4.99
C THR A 223 -2.80 25.28 5.44
N LEU A 224 -1.69 24.60 5.76
CA LEU A 224 -0.48 25.24 6.28
C LEU A 224 0.36 25.87 5.17
N SER A 225 1.02 26.97 5.51
CA SER A 225 2.13 27.51 4.74
C SER A 225 3.42 26.76 5.10
N ASN A 226 4.36 26.68 4.18
CA ASN A 226 5.69 26.12 4.45
C ASN A 226 6.53 26.92 5.47
N THR A 227 6.04 28.10 5.87
CA THR A 227 6.63 28.94 6.92
C THR A 227 5.97 28.73 8.29
N ASP A 228 4.89 27.97 8.35
CA ASP A 228 4.24 27.67 9.63
C ASP A 228 5.14 26.80 10.51
N PRO A 229 5.27 27.09 11.83
CA PRO A 229 6.16 26.37 12.73
C PRO A 229 5.89 24.87 12.82
N GLU A 230 4.65 24.44 12.60
CA GLU A 230 4.24 23.04 12.68
C GLU A 230 4.33 22.31 11.33
N TYR A 231 4.61 23.00 10.22
CA TYR A 231 4.57 22.43 8.87
C TYR A 231 5.42 21.17 8.73
N ALA A 232 6.71 21.26 9.05
CA ALA A 232 7.63 20.12 8.91
C ALA A 232 7.29 18.99 9.88
N SER A 233 6.99 19.31 11.16
CA SER A 233 6.70 18.29 12.18
C SER A 233 5.38 17.57 11.93
N LEU A 234 4.37 18.24 11.43
CA LEU A 234 3.10 17.60 11.07
C LEU A 234 3.26 16.72 9.82
N GLY A 235 3.97 17.22 8.79
CA GLY A 235 4.28 16.44 7.58
C GLY A 235 5.06 15.17 7.89
N GLU A 236 6.09 15.28 8.73
CA GLU A 236 6.88 14.14 9.22
C GLU A 236 6.00 13.15 10.00
N SER A 237 5.17 13.61 10.94
CA SER A 237 4.25 12.77 11.72
C SER A 237 3.27 12.02 10.84
N ILE A 238 2.76 12.63 9.79
CA ILE A 238 1.87 11.98 8.82
C ILE A 238 2.61 10.87 8.08
N LEU A 239 3.81 11.16 7.53
CA LEU A 239 4.62 10.16 6.81
C LEU A 239 5.02 8.99 7.72
N GLN A 240 5.40 9.26 8.97
CA GLN A 240 5.72 8.21 9.94
C GLN A 240 4.56 7.25 10.15
N ARG A 241 3.36 7.77 10.39
CA ARG A 241 2.16 6.94 10.61
C ARG A 241 1.80 6.12 9.38
N ILE A 242 1.94 6.69 8.17
CA ILE A 242 1.71 5.97 6.90
C ILE A 242 2.76 4.86 6.73
N SER A 243 4.03 5.16 7.00
CA SER A 243 5.14 4.22 6.93
C SER A 243 4.96 3.05 7.90
N ASP A 244 4.65 3.33 9.18
CA ASP A 244 4.45 2.32 10.22
C ASP A 244 3.34 1.32 9.86
N GLN A 245 2.34 1.77 9.12
CA GLN A 245 1.23 0.93 8.68
C GLN A 245 1.57 0.05 7.45
N CYS A 246 2.66 0.33 6.75
CA CYS A 246 3.03 -0.42 5.53
C CYS A 246 1.86 -0.58 4.56
N TRP A 247 1.08 0.48 4.34
CA TRP A 247 -0.06 0.43 3.41
C TRP A 247 0.37 0.38 1.95
N PHE A 248 1.52 0.99 1.65
CA PHE A 248 2.11 1.00 0.33
C PHE A 248 3.36 0.14 0.34
N ILE A 249 3.42 -0.85 -0.54
CA ILE A 249 4.60 -1.69 -0.73
C ILE A 249 5.23 -1.30 -2.06
N GLY A 250 6.31 -0.52 -2.02
CA GLY A 250 7.02 -0.06 -3.18
C GLY A 250 8.07 -1.04 -3.66
N VAL A 251 8.52 -0.83 -4.89
CA VAL A 251 9.60 -1.61 -5.51
C VAL A 251 10.80 -0.72 -5.81
N SER A 252 10.55 0.45 -6.45
CA SER A 252 11.58 1.41 -6.86
C SER A 252 11.02 2.82 -6.99
#